data_f563f95d51a46020ef3a3013a2edca5a
#
_entry.id   f563f95d51a46020ef3a3013a2edca5a
#
_cell.length_a   1.000
_cell.length_b   1.000
_cell.length_c   1.000
_cell.angle_alpha   90.00
_cell.angle_beta   90.00
_cell.angle_gamma   90.00
#
_symmetry.space_group_name_H-M   'P 1'
#
loop_
_entity.id
_entity.type
_entity.pdbx_description
1 polymer ?
#
loop_
_entity_poly.entity_id
_entity_poly.type
_entity_poly.pdbx_seq_one_letter_code
_entity_poly.pdbx_strand_id
1 'polypeptide(L)'
;MKRLLIILICIWATNVVSAQNADQRIADLINAEDWFALDEEYPRIKDSVQTDFLRPMAEAMLYLHFNQPQDAITAIKQLLINYQEQISSSTTLNFAILLLRTMGETGRYAEAADGLKSLAEQLPEVGSIAAMYKHYNVLRDFPPMAIDRPKRDVVVPFQLQEYKAKKREAWMCEGKRKFKGYHITVPVTIHGIERQFVFDAGAGATFITEKTARELGLMILPDTIALNGTQKGMRAFIDSLSVGGIVCHNMVVYVGLPNALDSIADGFEAALGLDFIKAVGETQILFDQREILFPANPSTHNAAHNVCLAPDLVMLAQKDGKRLLLCFDSGCTTAELYDDYYQKFRAEVDAIAIKDTVTTGSYGNVANVEIKLLPSISFNVGGSAVTIAEMELYPPTGDRLYTHDGRMGMSLVRLFRKTTINQNDMYIKFE
;
A
#
# COMPACT_ATOMS: atom_id res chain seq x y z
N MET A 1 -3.02 -8.99 10.76
CA MET A 1 -4.38 -9.21 10.24
C MET A 1 -4.38 -9.35 8.71
N LYS A 2 -3.50 -10.20 8.14
CA LYS A 2 -3.29 -10.30 6.68
C LYS A 2 -3.93 -11.55 6.03
N ARG A 3 -4.93 -12.17 6.63
CA ARG A 3 -5.64 -13.31 6.04
C ARG A 3 -7.13 -13.27 6.38
N LEU A 4 -7.87 -12.29 5.82
CA LEU A 4 -9.32 -12.27 6.01
C LEU A 4 -10.10 -12.41 4.69
N LEU A 5 -9.44 -12.72 3.57
CA LEU A 5 -10.13 -12.87 2.30
C LEU A 5 -9.72 -14.16 1.58
N ILE A 6 -10.02 -15.32 2.19
CA ILE A 6 -10.16 -16.54 1.39
C ILE A 6 -11.63 -16.59 1.00
N ILE A 7 -11.98 -16.02 -0.13
CA ILE A 7 -13.29 -16.17 -0.74
C ILE A 7 -13.31 -17.55 -1.40
N LEU A 8 -13.80 -18.56 -0.67
CA LEU A 8 -14.00 -19.87 -1.27
C LEU A 8 -15.33 -19.82 -2.04
N ILE A 9 -15.26 -19.54 -3.33
CA ILE A 9 -16.42 -19.61 -4.22
C ILE A 9 -16.55 -21.05 -4.72
N CYS A 10 -17.46 -21.83 -4.11
CA CYS A 10 -17.84 -23.14 -4.64
C CYS A 10 -18.95 -22.94 -5.65
N ILE A 11 -18.64 -23.02 -6.94
CA ILE A 11 -19.64 -22.98 -8.02
C ILE A 11 -20.05 -24.42 -8.35
N TRP A 12 -21.33 -24.75 -8.16
CA TRP A 12 -21.93 -26.02 -8.62
C TRP A 12 -22.31 -25.87 -10.10
N ALA A 13 -21.64 -26.65 -10.95
CA ALA A 13 -21.79 -26.58 -12.40
C ALA A 13 -23.00 -27.37 -12.91
N THR A 14 -23.84 -26.72 -13.71
CA THR A 14 -24.68 -27.41 -14.71
C THR A 14 -24.69 -26.63 -16.04
N ASN A 15 -24.02 -27.25 -17.02
CA ASN A 15 -24.19 -27.13 -18.47
C ASN A 15 -24.44 -25.79 -19.17
N VAL A 16 -23.36 -25.12 -19.60
CA VAL A 16 -23.10 -24.58 -20.96
C VAL A 16 -21.63 -24.22 -21.05
N VAL A 17 -20.86 -24.81 -21.92
CA VAL A 17 -19.38 -24.83 -21.92
C VAL A 17 -18.70 -23.45 -21.99
N SER A 18 -19.29 -22.42 -22.61
CA SER A 18 -18.65 -21.10 -22.72
C SER A 18 -18.95 -20.18 -21.53
N ALA A 19 -20.18 -20.23 -21.02
CA ALA A 19 -20.59 -19.42 -19.87
C ALA A 19 -20.02 -19.96 -18.56
N GLN A 20 -20.00 -21.29 -18.40
CA GLN A 20 -19.30 -21.97 -17.29
C GLN A 20 -17.82 -21.59 -17.24
N ASN A 21 -17.21 -21.31 -18.41
CA ASN A 21 -15.83 -20.84 -18.48
C ASN A 21 -15.68 -19.39 -17.95
N ALA A 22 -16.65 -18.49 -18.21
CA ALA A 22 -16.60 -17.11 -17.73
C ALA A 22 -16.77 -17.02 -16.20
N ASP A 23 -17.77 -17.72 -15.64
CA ASP A 23 -18.00 -17.77 -14.19
C ASP A 23 -16.80 -18.34 -13.45
N GLN A 24 -16.31 -19.51 -13.92
CA GLN A 24 -15.12 -20.13 -13.32
C GLN A 24 -13.90 -19.24 -13.44
N ARG A 25 -13.71 -18.59 -14.59
CA ARG A 25 -12.55 -17.71 -14.80
C ARG A 25 -12.55 -16.50 -13.84
N ILE A 26 -13.71 -15.85 -13.65
CA ILE A 26 -13.83 -14.76 -12.67
C ILE A 26 -13.54 -15.25 -11.25
N ALA A 27 -14.13 -16.40 -10.87
CA ALA A 27 -13.91 -17.00 -9.57
C ALA A 27 -12.42 -17.34 -9.33
N ASP A 28 -11.75 -17.92 -10.33
CA ASP A 28 -10.33 -18.27 -10.26
C ASP A 28 -9.45 -17.02 -10.07
N LEU A 29 -9.74 -15.94 -10.82
CA LEU A 29 -8.99 -14.69 -10.73
C LEU A 29 -9.16 -14.00 -9.37
N ILE A 30 -10.39 -13.98 -8.83
CA ILE A 30 -10.66 -13.44 -7.49
C ILE A 30 -9.96 -14.27 -6.43
N ASN A 31 -10.04 -15.62 -6.51
CA ASN A 31 -9.40 -16.51 -5.55
C ASN A 31 -7.86 -16.47 -5.61
N ALA A 32 -7.31 -16.21 -6.80
CA ALA A 32 -5.88 -16.03 -7.00
C ALA A 32 -5.39 -14.62 -6.63
N GLU A 33 -6.31 -13.69 -6.31
CA GLU A 33 -6.01 -12.26 -6.08
C GLU A 33 -5.24 -11.63 -7.26
N ASP A 34 -5.48 -12.13 -8.50
CA ASP A 34 -4.85 -11.57 -9.71
C ASP A 34 -5.69 -10.42 -10.27
N TRP A 35 -5.58 -9.26 -9.60
CA TRP A 35 -6.39 -8.08 -9.91
C TRP A 35 -6.09 -7.52 -11.29
N PHE A 36 -4.86 -7.58 -11.77
CA PHE A 36 -4.49 -7.13 -13.11
C PHE A 36 -5.10 -8.02 -14.21
N ALA A 37 -5.10 -9.34 -14.00
CA ALA A 37 -5.76 -10.24 -14.95
C ALA A 37 -7.29 -10.07 -14.90
N LEU A 38 -7.86 -9.85 -13.71
CA LEU A 38 -9.28 -9.56 -13.57
C LEU A 38 -9.67 -8.26 -14.31
N ASP A 39 -8.88 -7.20 -14.14
CA ASP A 39 -9.09 -5.91 -14.83
C ASP A 39 -9.01 -6.05 -16.37
N GLU A 40 -8.05 -6.82 -16.86
CA GLU A 40 -7.86 -7.06 -18.29
C GLU A 40 -8.97 -7.94 -18.91
N GLU A 41 -9.40 -8.98 -18.20
CA GLU A 41 -10.30 -10.00 -18.75
C GLU A 41 -11.79 -9.68 -18.51
N TYR A 42 -12.14 -9.09 -17.34
CA TYR A 42 -13.53 -8.84 -16.97
C TYR A 42 -14.35 -8.07 -18.01
N PRO A 43 -13.85 -6.98 -18.62
CA PRO A 43 -14.61 -6.25 -19.66
C PRO A 43 -14.99 -7.11 -20.87
N ARG A 44 -14.21 -8.18 -21.15
CA ARG A 44 -14.42 -9.06 -22.30
C ARG A 44 -15.40 -10.21 -22.01
N ILE A 45 -15.46 -10.65 -20.74
CA ILE A 45 -16.22 -11.85 -20.35
C ILE A 45 -17.46 -11.55 -19.52
N LYS A 46 -17.63 -10.34 -18.99
CA LYS A 46 -18.72 -9.97 -18.07
C LYS A 46 -20.11 -10.26 -18.63
N ASP A 47 -20.32 -10.07 -19.94
CA ASP A 47 -21.63 -10.30 -20.60
C ASP A 47 -21.93 -11.81 -20.77
N SER A 48 -20.92 -12.67 -20.62
CA SER A 48 -21.04 -14.13 -20.65
C SER A 48 -21.24 -14.75 -19.27
N VAL A 49 -21.17 -13.96 -18.19
CA VAL A 49 -21.37 -14.41 -16.81
C VAL A 49 -22.84 -14.74 -16.59
N GLN A 50 -23.10 -15.97 -16.12
CA GLN A 50 -24.46 -16.46 -15.84
C GLN A 50 -24.82 -16.40 -14.35
N THR A 51 -23.84 -16.49 -13.48
CA THR A 51 -24.04 -16.39 -12.02
C THR A 51 -24.11 -14.92 -11.63
N ASP A 52 -25.31 -14.41 -11.39
CA ASP A 52 -25.60 -12.98 -11.22
C ASP A 52 -24.76 -12.30 -10.11
N PHE A 53 -24.48 -12.98 -9.01
CA PHE A 53 -23.69 -12.40 -7.91
C PHE A 53 -22.20 -12.21 -8.23
N LEU A 54 -21.65 -12.91 -9.24
CA LEU A 54 -20.25 -12.78 -9.62
C LEU A 54 -19.92 -11.41 -10.22
N ARG A 55 -20.88 -10.77 -10.89
CA ARG A 55 -20.68 -9.43 -11.48
C ARG A 55 -20.43 -8.38 -10.39
N PRO A 56 -21.36 -8.12 -9.44
CA PRO A 56 -21.11 -7.13 -8.40
C PRO A 56 -19.93 -7.53 -7.50
N MET A 57 -19.61 -8.82 -7.38
CA MET A 57 -18.44 -9.28 -6.64
C MET A 57 -17.13 -8.89 -7.36
N ALA A 58 -17.02 -9.16 -8.67
CA ALA A 58 -15.86 -8.77 -9.47
C ALA A 58 -15.70 -7.24 -9.52
N GLU A 59 -16.80 -6.51 -9.74
CA GLU A 59 -16.81 -5.04 -9.77
C GLU A 59 -16.35 -4.46 -8.42
N ALA A 60 -16.85 -4.99 -7.32
CA ALA A 60 -16.43 -4.56 -5.97
C ALA A 60 -14.92 -4.72 -5.77
N MET A 61 -14.35 -5.87 -6.18
CA MET A 61 -12.92 -6.12 -6.07
C MET A 61 -12.11 -5.20 -6.99
N LEU A 62 -12.53 -5.02 -8.24
CA LEU A 62 -11.89 -4.10 -9.17
C LEU A 62 -11.89 -2.66 -8.63
N TYR A 63 -13.05 -2.16 -8.21
CA TYR A 63 -13.16 -0.80 -7.67
C TYR A 63 -12.28 -0.58 -6.42
N LEU A 64 -12.18 -1.56 -5.54
CA LEU A 64 -11.30 -1.48 -4.37
C LEU A 64 -9.82 -1.40 -4.75
N HIS A 65 -9.41 -2.32 -5.64
CA HIS A 65 -8.01 -2.44 -5.99
C HIS A 65 -7.52 -1.35 -6.96
N PHE A 66 -8.45 -0.72 -7.69
CA PHE A 66 -8.16 0.40 -8.60
C PHE A 66 -8.65 1.76 -8.08
N ASN A 67 -8.63 1.93 -6.75
CA ASN A 67 -8.83 3.20 -6.05
C ASN A 67 -10.17 3.92 -6.36
N GLN A 68 -11.26 3.16 -6.48
CA GLN A 68 -12.63 3.65 -6.69
C GLN A 68 -13.54 3.28 -5.50
N PRO A 69 -13.27 3.78 -4.27
CA PRO A 69 -13.90 3.27 -3.05
C PRO A 69 -15.41 3.53 -2.99
N GLN A 70 -15.93 4.59 -3.63
CA GLN A 70 -17.37 4.88 -3.63
C GLN A 70 -18.15 3.89 -4.51
N ASP A 71 -17.57 3.52 -5.67
CA ASP A 71 -18.15 2.50 -6.55
C ASP A 71 -18.05 1.11 -5.91
N ALA A 72 -16.95 0.83 -5.20
CA ALA A 72 -16.81 -0.38 -4.40
C ALA A 72 -17.91 -0.51 -3.33
N ILE A 73 -18.15 0.56 -2.56
CA ILE A 73 -19.26 0.60 -1.58
C ILE A 73 -20.60 0.28 -2.23
N THR A 74 -20.84 0.84 -3.42
CA THR A 74 -22.09 0.62 -4.16
C THR A 74 -22.22 -0.83 -4.62
N ALA A 75 -21.17 -1.39 -5.23
CA ALA A 75 -21.14 -2.78 -5.71
C ALA A 75 -21.28 -3.79 -4.55
N ILE A 76 -20.59 -3.56 -3.42
CA ILE A 76 -20.71 -4.43 -2.25
C ILE A 76 -22.13 -4.38 -1.66
N LYS A 77 -22.74 -3.19 -1.58
CA LYS A 77 -24.13 -3.07 -1.12
C LYS A 77 -25.08 -3.83 -2.02
N GLN A 78 -24.92 -3.73 -3.35
CA GLN A 78 -25.72 -4.51 -4.30
C GLN A 78 -25.54 -6.01 -4.09
N LEU A 79 -24.31 -6.49 -3.90
CA LEU A 79 -24.01 -7.88 -3.61
C LEU A 79 -24.73 -8.37 -2.36
N LEU A 80 -24.60 -7.64 -1.26
CA LEU A 80 -25.17 -8.03 0.04
C LEU A 80 -26.70 -7.94 0.09
N ILE A 81 -27.31 -6.93 -0.58
CA ILE A 81 -28.77 -6.76 -0.58
C ILE A 81 -29.45 -7.81 -1.45
N ASN A 82 -28.90 -8.06 -2.65
CA ASN A 82 -29.60 -8.85 -3.65
C ASN A 82 -29.21 -10.32 -3.67
N TYR A 83 -28.01 -10.68 -3.13
CA TYR A 83 -27.42 -12.00 -3.36
C TYR A 83 -26.87 -12.67 -2.08
N GLN A 84 -27.10 -12.12 -0.88
CA GLN A 84 -26.55 -12.71 0.37
C GLN A 84 -27.01 -14.16 0.60
N GLU A 85 -28.20 -14.55 0.09
CA GLU A 85 -28.70 -15.92 0.22
C GLU A 85 -28.09 -16.89 -0.80
N GLN A 86 -27.45 -16.35 -1.85
CA GLN A 86 -26.82 -17.14 -2.93
C GLN A 86 -25.32 -17.33 -2.70
N ILE A 87 -24.72 -16.55 -1.81
CA ILE A 87 -23.31 -16.64 -1.43
C ILE A 87 -23.18 -17.27 -0.02
N SER A 88 -21.99 -17.81 0.28
CA SER A 88 -21.79 -18.43 1.60
C SER A 88 -21.84 -17.39 2.73
N SER A 89 -22.21 -17.82 3.94
CA SER A 89 -22.21 -16.93 5.11
C SER A 89 -20.83 -16.32 5.39
N SER A 90 -19.75 -17.06 5.13
CA SER A 90 -18.39 -16.54 5.25
C SER A 90 -18.10 -15.44 4.22
N THR A 91 -18.54 -15.62 2.98
CA THR A 91 -18.41 -14.59 1.92
C THR A 91 -19.24 -13.36 2.28
N THR A 92 -20.48 -13.54 2.74
CA THR A 92 -21.34 -12.45 3.20
C THR A 92 -20.66 -11.64 4.31
N LEU A 93 -20.11 -12.32 5.32
CA LEU A 93 -19.40 -11.67 6.43
C LEU A 93 -18.16 -10.90 5.94
N ASN A 94 -17.36 -11.52 5.07
CA ASN A 94 -16.16 -10.87 4.53
C ASN A 94 -16.50 -9.59 3.75
N PHE A 95 -17.53 -9.63 2.90
CA PHE A 95 -17.98 -8.43 2.19
C PHE A 95 -18.63 -7.40 3.11
N ALA A 96 -19.34 -7.80 4.16
CA ALA A 96 -19.86 -6.87 5.16
C ALA A 96 -18.73 -6.15 5.91
N ILE A 97 -17.69 -6.87 6.34
CA ILE A 97 -16.50 -6.27 6.97
C ILE A 97 -15.78 -5.35 5.97
N LEU A 98 -15.63 -5.78 4.72
CA LEU A 98 -14.99 -5.00 3.66
C LEU A 98 -15.74 -3.71 3.38
N LEU A 99 -17.09 -3.76 3.31
CA LEU A 99 -17.94 -2.57 3.19
C LEU A 99 -17.70 -1.57 4.31
N LEU A 100 -17.78 -2.05 5.57
CA LEU A 100 -17.67 -1.17 6.73
C LEU A 100 -16.25 -0.58 6.86
N ARG A 101 -15.23 -1.36 6.51
CA ARG A 101 -13.85 -0.86 6.44
C ARG A 101 -13.71 0.23 5.38
N THR A 102 -14.19 -0.01 4.16
CA THR A 102 -14.13 0.97 3.07
C THR A 102 -14.91 2.24 3.41
N MET A 103 -16.07 2.10 4.06
CA MET A 103 -16.81 3.26 4.58
C MET A 103 -15.98 4.06 5.59
N GLY A 104 -15.32 3.38 6.53
CA GLY A 104 -14.44 4.04 7.50
C GLY A 104 -13.22 4.70 6.84
N GLU A 105 -12.56 4.04 5.90
CA GLU A 105 -11.42 4.59 5.16
C GLU A 105 -11.80 5.81 4.29
N THR A 106 -13.07 5.96 3.93
CA THR A 106 -13.62 7.12 3.21
C THR A 106 -14.23 8.18 4.13
N GLY A 107 -13.98 8.09 5.45
CA GLY A 107 -14.44 9.10 6.43
C GLY A 107 -15.87 8.93 6.92
N ARG A 108 -16.58 7.86 6.52
CA ARG A 108 -17.92 7.53 7.03
C ARG A 108 -17.81 6.78 8.37
N TYR A 109 -17.11 7.38 9.32
CA TYR A 109 -16.70 6.74 10.56
C TYR A 109 -17.87 6.27 11.43
N ALA A 110 -18.92 7.11 11.56
CA ALA A 110 -20.11 6.76 12.35
C ALA A 110 -20.83 5.53 11.79
N GLU A 111 -21.06 5.49 10.47
CA GLU A 111 -21.73 4.36 9.81
C GLU A 111 -20.89 3.08 9.91
N ALA A 112 -19.57 3.18 9.72
CA ALA A 112 -18.65 2.05 9.89
C ALA A 112 -18.67 1.53 11.33
N ALA A 113 -18.63 2.43 12.33
CA ALA A 113 -18.68 2.05 13.73
C ALA A 113 -20.01 1.37 14.10
N ASP A 114 -21.15 1.91 13.66
CA ASP A 114 -22.47 1.34 13.96
C ASP A 114 -22.64 -0.07 13.37
N GLY A 115 -22.23 -0.25 12.11
CA GLY A 115 -22.26 -1.56 11.46
C GLY A 115 -21.34 -2.58 12.13
N LEU A 116 -20.10 -2.18 12.46
CA LEU A 116 -19.14 -3.04 13.15
C LEU A 116 -19.57 -3.37 14.57
N LYS A 117 -20.24 -2.45 15.28
CA LYS A 117 -20.85 -2.72 16.60
C LYS A 117 -21.87 -3.85 16.49
N SER A 118 -22.81 -3.71 15.53
CA SER A 118 -23.82 -4.73 15.30
C SER A 118 -23.23 -6.10 14.97
N LEU A 119 -22.19 -6.15 14.12
CA LEU A 119 -21.49 -7.40 13.82
C LEU A 119 -20.75 -7.97 15.04
N ALA A 120 -20.09 -7.14 15.85
CA ALA A 120 -19.38 -7.59 17.05
C ALA A 120 -20.33 -8.15 18.12
N GLU A 121 -21.55 -7.62 18.23
CA GLU A 121 -22.59 -8.13 19.12
C GLU A 121 -23.12 -9.49 18.66
N GLN A 122 -23.18 -9.74 17.35
CA GLN A 122 -23.62 -11.01 16.77
C GLN A 122 -22.51 -12.08 16.74
N LEU A 123 -21.24 -11.66 16.66
CA LEU A 123 -20.06 -12.52 16.51
C LEU A 123 -18.99 -12.17 17.56
N PRO A 124 -19.29 -12.31 18.85
CA PRO A 124 -18.40 -11.87 19.93
C PRO A 124 -17.06 -12.64 19.96
N GLU A 125 -17.01 -13.83 19.37
CA GLU A 125 -15.79 -14.64 19.24
C GLU A 125 -14.80 -14.09 18.20
N VAL A 126 -15.25 -13.19 17.30
CA VAL A 126 -14.38 -12.59 16.26
C VAL A 126 -13.77 -11.28 16.76
N GLY A 127 -12.72 -11.38 17.57
CA GLY A 127 -12.09 -10.25 18.23
C GLY A 127 -11.59 -9.13 17.28
N SER A 128 -11.31 -9.46 16.02
CA SER A 128 -10.91 -8.46 15.00
C SER A 128 -12.03 -7.47 14.66
N ILE A 129 -13.30 -7.90 14.68
CA ILE A 129 -14.46 -7.02 14.44
C ILE A 129 -14.58 -6.00 15.59
N ALA A 130 -14.47 -6.48 16.84
CA ALA A 130 -14.50 -5.60 18.01
C ALA A 130 -13.34 -4.58 18.01
N ALA A 131 -12.16 -4.98 17.53
CA ALA A 131 -11.02 -4.06 17.36
C ALA A 131 -11.29 -3.00 16.30
N MET A 132 -11.88 -3.38 15.16
CA MET A 132 -12.27 -2.43 14.10
C MET A 132 -13.38 -1.49 14.56
N TYR A 133 -14.36 -2.00 15.31
CA TYR A 133 -15.38 -1.14 15.94
C TYR A 133 -14.74 -0.06 16.82
N LYS A 134 -13.85 -0.47 17.76
CA LYS A 134 -13.14 0.50 18.62
C LYS A 134 -12.37 1.52 17.79
N HIS A 135 -11.71 1.07 16.72
CA HIS A 135 -10.94 1.94 15.82
C HIS A 135 -11.82 3.06 15.22
N TYR A 136 -12.96 2.74 14.62
CA TYR A 136 -13.81 3.73 13.99
C TYR A 136 -14.69 4.50 14.99
N ASN A 137 -15.03 3.90 16.11
CA ASN A 137 -15.83 4.56 17.14
C ASN A 137 -15.09 5.75 17.79
N VAL A 138 -13.76 5.68 17.93
CA VAL A 138 -12.95 6.83 18.39
C VAL A 138 -13.00 7.98 17.38
N LEU A 139 -13.16 7.68 16.10
CA LEU A 139 -13.22 8.67 15.01
C LEU A 139 -14.64 9.13 14.69
N ARG A 140 -15.65 8.60 15.37
CA ARG A 140 -17.08 8.74 15.04
C ARG A 140 -17.53 10.16 14.73
N ASP A 141 -17.07 11.10 15.54
CA ASP A 141 -17.48 12.51 15.47
C ASP A 141 -16.45 13.39 14.74
N PHE A 142 -15.36 12.79 14.21
CA PHE A 142 -14.39 13.54 13.44
C PHE A 142 -14.88 13.72 11.99
N PRO A 143 -14.66 14.89 11.41
CA PRO A 143 -14.94 15.12 9.99
C PRO A 143 -14.03 14.28 9.10
N PRO A 144 -14.48 13.88 7.90
CA PRO A 144 -13.65 13.17 6.94
C PRO A 144 -12.48 14.02 6.47
N MET A 145 -11.40 13.36 6.08
CA MET A 145 -10.28 14.04 5.42
C MET A 145 -10.76 14.75 4.15
N ALA A 146 -10.32 15.99 3.98
CA ALA A 146 -10.57 16.78 2.78
C ALA A 146 -9.28 17.42 2.29
N ILE A 147 -9.22 17.75 1.00
CA ILE A 147 -8.05 18.36 0.38
C ILE A 147 -8.42 19.61 -0.40
N ASP A 148 -7.74 20.72 -0.10
CA ASP A 148 -7.81 21.95 -0.86
C ASP A 148 -6.55 22.09 -1.72
N ARG A 149 -6.73 22.26 -3.03
CA ARG A 149 -5.66 22.40 -3.99
C ARG A 149 -5.70 23.74 -4.72
N PRO A 150 -4.54 24.37 -4.94
CA PRO A 150 -4.44 25.48 -5.88
C PRO A 150 -4.87 25.04 -7.29
N LYS A 151 -5.48 25.94 -8.05
CA LYS A 151 -5.87 25.72 -9.46
C LYS A 151 -4.66 25.78 -10.44
N ARG A 152 -3.45 25.68 -9.92
CA ARG A 152 -2.19 25.67 -10.66
C ARG A 152 -1.35 24.49 -10.22
N ASP A 153 -0.39 24.15 -11.02
CA ASP A 153 0.62 23.15 -10.63
C ASP A 153 1.32 23.58 -9.34
N VAL A 154 1.53 22.63 -8.45
CA VAL A 154 2.27 22.82 -7.21
C VAL A 154 3.60 22.09 -7.31
N VAL A 155 4.68 22.85 -7.20
CA VAL A 155 6.04 22.32 -7.19
C VAL A 155 6.61 22.45 -5.79
N VAL A 156 7.11 21.33 -5.27
CA VAL A 156 7.68 21.24 -3.91
C VAL A 156 9.12 20.76 -4.02
N PRO A 157 10.11 21.54 -3.58
CA PRO A 157 11.50 21.09 -3.56
C PRO A 157 11.66 19.97 -2.55
N PHE A 158 12.45 18.94 -2.90
CA PHE A 158 12.80 17.87 -1.98
C PHE A 158 14.29 17.83 -1.69
N GLN A 159 14.63 17.24 -0.54
CA GLN A 159 16.00 16.92 -0.17
C GLN A 159 16.20 15.42 -0.21
N LEU A 160 17.44 14.97 -0.47
CA LEU A 160 17.84 13.60 -0.23
C LEU A 160 18.52 13.54 1.15
N GLN A 161 17.83 12.92 2.08
CA GLN A 161 18.35 12.71 3.42
C GLN A 161 19.05 11.36 3.49
N GLU A 162 20.35 11.38 3.78
CA GLU A 162 21.11 10.17 4.10
C GLU A 162 20.93 9.84 5.58
N TYR A 163 20.42 8.65 5.87
CA TYR A 163 20.41 8.14 7.24
C TYR A 163 21.78 7.54 7.54
N LYS A 164 22.55 8.23 8.36
CA LYS A 164 23.79 7.69 8.91
C LYS A 164 23.42 6.79 10.09
N ALA A 165 23.78 5.51 9.98
CA ALA A 165 23.72 4.64 11.16
C ALA A 165 24.54 5.31 12.29
N LYS A 166 23.94 5.48 13.49
CA LYS A 166 24.65 5.93 14.68
C LYS A 166 25.89 5.08 14.87
N LYS A 167 26.97 5.65 15.42
CA LYS A 167 28.20 4.91 15.80
C LYS A 167 27.81 3.64 16.57
N ARG A 168 28.16 2.49 16.05
CA ARG A 168 27.48 1.21 16.26
C ARG A 168 28.23 0.33 17.22
N GLU A 169 27.47 -0.49 17.92
CA GLU A 169 27.98 -1.71 18.53
C GLU A 169 28.45 -2.67 17.42
N ALA A 170 29.64 -3.24 17.61
CA ALA A 170 30.38 -3.99 16.57
C ALA A 170 29.58 -5.15 15.91
N TRP A 171 28.62 -5.74 16.63
CA TRP A 171 27.80 -6.85 16.16
C TRP A 171 26.79 -6.50 15.05
N MET A 172 26.45 -5.21 14.91
CA MET A 172 25.52 -4.74 13.89
C MET A 172 26.14 -4.58 12.50
N CYS A 173 27.46 -4.75 12.33
CA CYS A 173 28.22 -4.39 11.13
C CYS A 173 29.11 -5.53 10.61
N GLU A 174 28.75 -6.79 10.77
CA GLU A 174 29.50 -7.89 10.18
C GLU A 174 29.40 -7.96 8.65
N GLY A 175 28.42 -7.29 8.04
CA GLY A 175 28.33 -7.18 6.58
C GLY A 175 29.33 -6.14 6.02
N LYS A 176 30.01 -6.49 4.93
CA LYS A 176 30.97 -5.63 4.22
C LYS A 176 30.33 -4.40 3.57
N ARG A 177 29.00 -4.28 3.56
CA ARG A 177 28.25 -3.19 2.96
C ARG A 177 28.02 -2.06 3.94
N LYS A 178 28.47 -0.89 3.56
CA LYS A 178 28.04 0.35 4.21
C LYS A 178 26.63 0.65 3.71
N PHE A 179 25.65 0.68 4.61
CA PHE A 179 24.31 1.17 4.32
C PHE A 179 24.44 2.60 3.74
N LYS A 180 24.08 2.76 2.48
CA LYS A 180 23.98 4.04 1.79
C LYS A 180 22.59 4.14 1.19
N GLY A 181 21.65 4.58 1.98
CA GLY A 181 20.30 4.83 1.53
C GLY A 181 19.95 6.29 1.68
N TYR A 182 19.18 6.80 0.73
CA TYR A 182 18.63 8.14 0.76
C TYR A 182 17.12 8.04 0.73
N HIS A 183 16.45 8.91 1.50
CA HIS A 183 15.03 9.14 1.38
C HIS A 183 14.78 10.51 0.76
N ILE A 184 13.72 10.63 -0.01
CA ILE A 184 13.17 11.91 -0.42
C ILE A 184 12.47 12.51 0.80
N THR A 185 12.83 13.73 1.19
CA THR A 185 12.11 14.48 2.23
C THR A 185 11.55 15.77 1.65
N VAL A 186 10.33 16.10 2.07
CA VAL A 186 9.57 17.28 1.64
C VAL A 186 9.20 18.15 2.83
N PRO A 187 9.16 19.49 2.65
CA PRO A 187 8.68 20.40 3.69
C PRO A 187 7.17 20.24 3.87
N VAL A 188 6.76 19.99 5.10
CA VAL A 188 5.37 19.89 5.55
C VAL A 188 5.14 20.89 6.68
N THR A 189 4.10 21.68 6.57
CA THR A 189 3.72 22.67 7.61
C THR A 189 2.49 22.21 8.35
N ILE A 190 2.59 22.12 9.68
CA ILE A 190 1.49 21.83 10.61
C ILE A 190 1.49 22.90 11.69
N HIS A 191 0.37 23.54 11.97
CA HIS A 191 0.23 24.62 12.96
C HIS A 191 1.26 25.77 12.77
N GLY A 192 1.64 26.05 11.52
CA GLY A 192 2.65 27.06 11.18
C GLY A 192 4.10 26.63 11.41
N ILE A 193 4.34 25.40 11.84
CA ILE A 193 5.68 24.83 12.06
C ILE A 193 6.03 23.92 10.87
N GLU A 194 7.14 24.25 10.18
CA GLU A 194 7.65 23.41 9.10
C GLU A 194 8.54 22.29 9.63
N ARG A 195 8.38 21.08 9.08
CA ARG A 195 9.20 19.90 9.32
C ARG A 195 9.48 19.16 8.00
N GLN A 196 10.56 18.39 7.96
CA GLN A 196 10.90 17.54 6.83
C GLN A 196 10.28 16.15 7.01
N PHE A 197 9.36 15.77 6.14
CA PHE A 197 8.72 14.45 6.14
C PHE A 197 9.31 13.60 5.02
N VAL A 198 9.58 12.33 5.29
CA VAL A 198 9.88 11.35 4.25
C VAL A 198 8.67 11.21 3.33
N PHE A 199 8.86 11.29 2.02
CA PHE A 199 7.82 11.02 1.04
C PHE A 199 7.76 9.50 0.80
N ASP A 200 6.76 8.83 1.37
CA ASP A 200 6.74 7.39 1.57
C ASP A 200 5.47 6.74 1.00
N ALA A 201 5.56 6.24 -0.24
CA ALA A 201 4.47 5.51 -0.88
C ALA A 201 4.26 4.09 -0.31
N GLY A 202 5.22 3.58 0.47
CA GLY A 202 5.12 2.30 1.18
C GLY A 202 4.44 2.40 2.55
N ALA A 203 4.30 3.61 3.10
CA ALA A 203 3.51 3.83 4.30
C ALA A 203 2.03 3.97 3.93
N GLY A 204 1.18 3.04 4.34
CA GLY A 204 -0.26 3.07 4.04
C GLY A 204 -0.99 4.30 4.57
N ALA A 205 -0.45 4.96 5.60
CA ALA A 205 -0.93 6.22 6.14
C ALA A 205 0.24 7.06 6.65
N THR A 206 0.05 8.37 6.71
CA THR A 206 1.01 9.32 7.27
C THR A 206 1.36 8.95 8.70
N PHE A 207 2.65 8.96 9.00
CA PHE A 207 3.24 8.51 10.26
C PHE A 207 4.10 9.62 10.86
N ILE A 208 4.00 9.79 12.19
CA ILE A 208 4.75 10.80 12.94
C ILE A 208 5.31 10.14 14.21
N THR A 209 6.54 10.46 14.62
CA THR A 209 7.04 10.01 15.92
C THR A 209 6.28 10.69 17.07
N GLU A 210 6.16 10.02 18.21
CA GLU A 210 5.49 10.62 19.41
C GLU A 210 6.14 11.95 19.80
N LYS A 211 7.46 12.04 19.73
CA LYS A 211 8.20 13.26 20.01
C LYS A 211 7.73 14.40 19.09
N THR A 212 7.74 14.18 17.80
CA THR A 212 7.34 15.18 16.80
C THR A 212 5.84 15.54 16.94
N ALA A 213 4.97 14.56 17.20
CA ALA A 213 3.57 14.82 17.44
C ALA A 213 3.32 15.75 18.64
N ARG A 214 4.07 15.55 19.74
CA ARG A 214 3.98 16.42 20.93
C ARG A 214 4.57 17.81 20.68
N GLU A 215 5.72 17.90 19.99
CA GLU A 215 6.33 19.20 19.62
C GLU A 215 5.42 20.02 18.69
N LEU A 216 4.67 19.38 17.81
CA LEU A 216 3.68 20.03 16.94
C LEU A 216 2.35 20.30 17.63
N GLY A 217 2.17 19.86 18.89
CA GLY A 217 0.94 20.06 19.65
C GLY A 217 -0.27 19.31 19.10
N LEU A 218 -0.06 18.12 18.50
CA LEU A 218 -1.14 17.34 17.89
C LEU A 218 -2.08 16.77 18.96
N MET A 219 -3.36 16.67 18.61
CA MET A 219 -4.35 15.98 19.44
C MET A 219 -4.12 14.46 19.36
N ILE A 220 -3.49 13.88 20.37
CA ILE A 220 -3.33 12.42 20.49
C ILE A 220 -4.68 11.81 20.87
N LEU A 221 -5.11 10.79 20.10
CA LEU A 221 -6.34 10.07 20.37
C LEU A 221 -6.17 9.06 21.51
N PRO A 222 -7.23 8.73 22.26
CA PRO A 222 -7.13 7.96 23.51
C PRO A 222 -6.95 6.46 23.28
N ASP A 223 -6.86 5.98 22.03
CA ASP A 223 -6.74 4.57 21.71
C ASP A 223 -5.27 4.15 21.40
N THR A 224 -5.01 2.90 21.63
CA THR A 224 -3.75 2.25 21.23
C THR A 224 -4.03 1.32 20.07
N ILE A 225 -3.20 1.39 19.02
CA ILE A 225 -3.31 0.57 17.82
C ILE A 225 -2.09 -0.32 17.65
N ALA A 226 -2.22 -1.34 16.82
CA ALA A 226 -1.09 -2.15 16.38
C ALA A 226 -0.53 -1.57 15.07
N LEU A 227 0.75 -1.22 15.07
CA LEU A 227 1.53 -0.84 13.90
C LEU A 227 2.40 -2.03 13.47
N ASN A 228 2.57 -2.22 12.17
CA ASN A 228 3.34 -3.34 11.60
C ASN A 228 3.04 -4.71 12.28
N GLY A 229 1.76 -4.93 12.58
CA GLY A 229 1.25 -6.18 13.13
C GLY A 229 1.38 -6.34 14.64
N THR A 230 2.47 -5.93 15.27
CA THR A 230 2.75 -6.21 16.68
C THR A 230 3.18 -4.99 17.50
N GLN A 231 3.71 -3.96 16.87
CA GLN A 231 4.18 -2.78 17.57
C GLN A 231 3.01 -1.93 18.04
N LYS A 232 3.11 -1.42 19.27
CA LYS A 232 2.12 -0.49 19.79
C LYS A 232 2.36 0.90 19.21
N GLY A 233 1.28 1.57 18.88
CA GLY A 233 1.26 2.95 18.45
C GLY A 233 -0.02 3.63 18.90
N MET A 234 -0.13 4.89 18.58
CA MET A 234 -1.31 5.72 18.82
C MET A 234 -1.76 6.37 17.52
N ARG A 235 -2.79 7.14 17.57
CA ARG A 235 -3.21 8.03 16.49
C ARG A 235 -3.24 9.47 16.97
N ALA A 236 -3.07 10.40 16.04
CA ALA A 236 -3.32 11.81 16.30
C ALA A 236 -4.21 12.38 15.21
N PHE A 237 -4.92 13.44 15.55
CA PHE A 237 -5.71 14.22 14.63
C PHE A 237 -4.97 15.52 14.30
N ILE A 238 -4.92 15.84 13.01
CA ILE A 238 -4.37 17.08 12.45
C ILE A 238 -5.52 17.80 11.76
N ASP A 239 -5.87 18.98 12.23
CA ASP A 239 -6.89 19.83 11.63
C ASP A 239 -6.48 20.35 10.26
N SER A 240 -5.19 20.69 10.08
CA SER A 240 -4.64 21.06 8.78
C SER A 240 -3.15 20.79 8.67
N LEU A 241 -2.76 20.22 7.50
CA LEU A 241 -1.40 19.94 7.10
C LEU A 241 -1.19 20.53 5.69
N SER A 242 -0.10 21.26 5.45
CA SER A 242 0.17 21.88 4.15
C SER A 242 1.48 21.38 3.53
N VAL A 243 1.42 21.10 2.23
CA VAL A 243 2.57 20.73 1.38
C VAL A 243 2.57 21.61 0.13
N GLY A 244 3.47 22.55 0.03
CA GLY A 244 3.59 23.46 -1.12
C GLY A 244 2.34 24.30 -1.42
N GLY A 245 1.43 24.46 -0.45
CA GLY A 245 0.15 25.15 -0.59
C GLY A 245 -1.03 24.24 -0.92
N ILE A 246 -0.83 22.92 -1.06
CA ILE A 246 -1.90 21.93 -0.94
C ILE A 246 -2.19 21.77 0.54
N VAL A 247 -3.45 21.88 0.95
CA VAL A 247 -3.86 21.76 2.34
C VAL A 247 -4.75 20.54 2.52
N CYS A 248 -4.29 19.61 3.38
CA CYS A 248 -5.10 18.49 3.84
C CYS A 248 -5.73 18.86 5.17
N HIS A 249 -7.05 18.75 5.25
CA HIS A 249 -7.84 18.98 6.46
C HIS A 249 -8.24 17.64 7.08
N ASN A 250 -8.38 17.64 8.41
CA ASN A 250 -8.96 16.52 9.17
C ASN A 250 -8.20 15.21 8.98
N MET A 251 -6.90 15.25 9.03
CA MET A 251 -6.08 14.07 8.77
C MET A 251 -5.85 13.27 10.06
N VAL A 252 -6.13 11.97 10.01
CA VAL A 252 -5.79 11.04 11.09
C VAL A 252 -4.48 10.37 10.75
N VAL A 253 -3.46 10.59 11.58
CA VAL A 253 -2.12 10.08 11.39
C VAL A 253 -1.74 9.04 12.42
N TYR A 254 -0.82 8.14 12.09
CA TYR A 254 -0.27 7.18 13.03
C TYR A 254 0.90 7.78 13.81
N VAL A 255 0.91 7.52 15.10
CA VAL A 255 1.95 8.01 16.01
C VAL A 255 2.75 6.83 16.54
N GLY A 256 4.03 6.81 16.18
CA GLY A 256 4.97 5.81 16.62
C GLY A 256 5.56 6.11 17.98
N LEU A 257 5.48 5.15 18.89
CA LEU A 257 6.16 5.20 20.18
C LEU A 257 7.68 4.95 20.00
N PRO A 258 8.53 5.40 20.93
CA PRO A 258 9.96 5.09 20.88
C PRO A 258 10.22 3.59 20.73
N ASN A 259 11.13 3.23 19.84
CA ASN A 259 11.40 1.83 19.48
C ASN A 259 12.85 1.60 19.02
N ALA A 260 13.17 0.37 18.63
CA ALA A 260 14.53 -0.01 18.24
C ALA A 260 15.07 0.79 17.04
N LEU A 261 14.23 1.27 16.13
CA LEU A 261 14.68 2.08 14.99
C LEU A 261 15.31 3.40 15.44
N ASP A 262 14.82 4.00 16.53
CA ASP A 262 15.35 5.26 17.07
C ASP A 262 16.80 5.13 17.53
N SER A 263 17.27 3.91 17.80
CA SER A 263 18.65 3.63 18.18
C SER A 263 19.61 3.56 17.00
N ILE A 264 19.11 3.32 15.79
CA ILE A 264 19.92 3.12 14.59
C ILE A 264 19.71 4.18 13.50
N ALA A 265 18.60 4.88 13.50
CA ALA A 265 18.29 5.95 12.56
C ALA A 265 18.16 7.29 13.30
N ASP A 266 19.12 8.21 13.06
CA ASP A 266 19.02 9.57 13.57
C ASP A 266 18.19 10.44 12.65
N GLY A 267 17.25 11.20 13.23
CA GLY A 267 16.54 12.26 12.53
C GLY A 267 15.32 11.85 11.73
N PHE A 268 14.82 10.62 11.86
CA PHE A 268 13.51 10.28 11.34
C PHE A 268 12.42 10.90 12.24
N GLU A 269 11.64 11.82 11.69
CA GLU A 269 10.59 12.52 12.43
C GLU A 269 9.19 12.09 11.98
N ALA A 270 8.99 11.95 10.68
CA ALA A 270 7.70 11.63 10.08
C ALA A 270 7.82 11.12 8.63
N ALA A 271 6.77 10.45 8.17
CA ALA A 271 6.58 10.07 6.78
C ALA A 271 5.22 10.54 6.29
N LEU A 272 5.18 11.14 5.11
CA LEU A 272 3.97 11.50 4.38
C LEU A 272 3.54 10.30 3.55
N GLY A 273 2.45 9.66 3.93
CA GLY A 273 2.07 8.34 3.45
C GLY A 273 1.17 8.32 2.21
N LEU A 274 0.74 7.11 1.88
CA LEU A 274 -0.12 6.84 0.72
C LEU A 274 -1.50 7.49 0.84
N ASP A 275 -1.98 7.77 2.06
CA ASP A 275 -3.19 8.54 2.30
C ASP A 275 -3.14 9.94 1.65
N PHE A 276 -2.04 10.68 1.84
CA PHE A 276 -1.80 11.95 1.17
C PHE A 276 -1.61 11.76 -0.34
N ILE A 277 -0.78 10.78 -0.76
CA ILE A 277 -0.45 10.53 -2.17
C ILE A 277 -1.71 10.18 -2.97
N LYS A 278 -2.63 9.40 -2.41
CA LYS A 278 -3.93 9.11 -3.02
C LYS A 278 -4.81 10.35 -3.12
N ALA A 279 -4.86 11.16 -2.07
CA ALA A 279 -5.70 12.35 -2.02
C ALA A 279 -5.29 13.42 -3.04
N VAL A 280 -3.99 13.54 -3.36
CA VAL A 280 -3.51 14.48 -4.38
C VAL A 280 -3.73 13.97 -5.82
N GLY A 281 -4.03 12.70 -6.01
CA GLY A 281 -4.35 12.08 -7.29
C GLY A 281 -3.14 11.79 -8.18
N GLU A 282 -2.37 12.77 -8.60
CA GLU A 282 -1.13 12.57 -9.36
C GLU A 282 0.06 13.22 -8.68
N THR A 283 1.15 12.47 -8.64
CA THR A 283 2.47 12.90 -8.14
C THR A 283 3.53 12.62 -9.20
N GLN A 284 4.36 13.60 -9.49
CA GLN A 284 5.51 13.46 -10.39
C GLN A 284 6.80 13.77 -9.63
N ILE A 285 7.66 12.77 -9.45
CA ILE A 285 8.99 12.95 -8.85
C ILE A 285 9.95 13.33 -9.97
N LEU A 286 10.40 14.58 -9.99
CA LEU A 286 11.37 15.15 -10.96
C LEU A 286 12.77 15.06 -10.33
N PHE A 287 13.40 13.89 -10.46
CA PHE A 287 14.56 13.53 -9.64
C PHE A 287 15.78 14.44 -9.88
N ASP A 288 16.08 14.76 -11.13
CA ASP A 288 17.21 15.63 -11.50
C ASP A 288 17.02 17.07 -10.99
N GLN A 289 15.78 17.54 -10.95
CA GLN A 289 15.41 18.88 -10.50
C GLN A 289 15.28 18.97 -8.98
N ARG A 290 15.23 17.83 -8.29
CA ARG A 290 14.94 17.74 -6.84
C ARG A 290 13.59 18.35 -6.49
N GLU A 291 12.57 18.03 -7.28
CA GLU A 291 11.22 18.57 -7.14
C GLU A 291 10.17 17.47 -7.19
N ILE A 292 9.10 17.62 -6.42
CA ILE A 292 7.86 16.90 -6.62
C ILE A 292 6.85 17.86 -7.20
N LEU A 293 6.27 17.49 -8.33
CA LEU A 293 5.21 18.21 -9.01
C LEU A 293 3.87 17.53 -8.75
N PHE A 294 2.90 18.29 -8.27
CA PHE A 294 1.48 17.91 -8.18
C PHE A 294 0.72 18.71 -9.24
N PRO A 295 0.39 18.12 -10.39
CA PRO A 295 -0.23 18.86 -11.49
C PRO A 295 -1.69 19.24 -11.15
N ALA A 296 -2.11 20.46 -11.50
CA ALA A 296 -3.49 20.92 -11.34
C ALA A 296 -4.48 20.08 -12.17
N ASN A 297 -4.01 19.65 -13.34
CA ASN A 297 -4.73 18.76 -14.24
C ASN A 297 -3.95 17.45 -14.34
N PRO A 298 -4.34 16.40 -13.61
CA PRO A 298 -3.70 15.09 -13.74
C PRO A 298 -3.72 14.60 -15.19
N SER A 299 -2.69 13.88 -15.57
CA SER A 299 -2.64 13.25 -16.89
C SER A 299 -3.68 12.13 -16.98
N THR A 300 -4.28 11.96 -18.14
CA THR A 300 -5.18 10.83 -18.42
C THR A 300 -4.39 9.71 -19.08
N HIS A 301 -4.66 8.48 -18.66
CA HIS A 301 -4.01 7.29 -19.21
C HIS A 301 -5.07 6.35 -19.78
N ASN A 302 -5.07 6.16 -21.11
CA ASN A 302 -6.06 5.34 -21.80
C ASN A 302 -5.62 3.87 -21.99
N ALA A 303 -4.52 3.46 -21.38
CA ALA A 303 -4.06 2.09 -21.39
C ALA A 303 -4.56 1.32 -20.14
N ALA A 304 -4.33 0.01 -20.11
CA ALA A 304 -4.62 -0.81 -18.93
C ALA A 304 -3.89 -0.31 -17.69
N HIS A 305 -4.51 -0.47 -16.53
CA HIS A 305 -3.88 -0.16 -15.26
C HIS A 305 -2.59 -0.96 -15.09
N ASN A 306 -1.56 -0.35 -14.54
CA ASN A 306 -0.30 -1.02 -14.23
C ASN A 306 0.13 -0.86 -12.78
N VAL A 307 -0.73 -0.29 -11.94
CA VAL A 307 -0.64 -0.33 -10.48
C VAL A 307 -2.00 -0.70 -9.89
N CYS A 308 -1.99 -1.35 -8.72
CA CYS A 308 -3.18 -1.61 -7.91
C CYS A 308 -2.86 -1.45 -6.42
N LEU A 309 -3.89 -1.40 -5.58
CA LEU A 309 -3.78 -1.39 -4.11
C LEU A 309 -3.99 -2.82 -3.58
N ALA A 310 -2.93 -3.49 -3.06
CA ALA A 310 -3.02 -4.87 -2.62
C ALA A 310 -2.02 -5.27 -1.49
N PRO A 311 -2.18 -4.89 -0.25
CA PRO A 311 -2.71 -3.63 0.32
C PRO A 311 -1.82 -2.42 0.04
N ASP A 312 -0.56 -2.68 -0.34
CA ASP A 312 0.43 -1.69 -0.72
C ASP A 312 0.18 -1.23 -2.17
N LEU A 313 0.90 -0.22 -2.63
CA LEU A 313 0.87 0.19 -4.04
C LEU A 313 1.72 -0.79 -4.86
N VAL A 314 1.07 -1.68 -5.60
CA VAL A 314 1.71 -2.76 -6.36
C VAL A 314 1.77 -2.42 -7.83
N MET A 315 2.98 -2.48 -8.40
CA MET A 315 3.24 -2.30 -9.83
C MET A 315 3.26 -3.64 -10.56
N LEU A 316 2.70 -3.66 -11.76
CA LEU A 316 2.87 -4.74 -12.71
C LEU A 316 4.18 -4.54 -13.49
N ALA A 317 5.07 -5.51 -13.40
CA ALA A 317 6.30 -5.58 -14.19
C ALA A 317 6.37 -6.89 -14.98
N GLN A 318 7.33 -6.99 -15.88
CA GLN A 318 7.52 -8.18 -16.72
C GLN A 318 9.01 -8.52 -16.85
N LYS A 319 9.33 -9.81 -16.71
CA LYS A 319 10.64 -10.36 -16.99
C LYS A 319 10.49 -11.71 -17.70
N ASP A 320 11.14 -11.86 -18.85
CA ASP A 320 11.17 -13.11 -19.65
C ASP A 320 9.77 -13.70 -19.87
N GLY A 321 8.79 -12.84 -20.21
CA GLY A 321 7.40 -13.22 -20.45
C GLY A 321 6.58 -13.54 -19.21
N LYS A 322 7.16 -13.46 -18.00
CA LYS A 322 6.46 -13.67 -16.73
C LYS A 322 6.07 -12.33 -16.10
N ARG A 323 4.87 -12.28 -15.53
CA ARG A 323 4.41 -11.15 -14.72
C ARG A 323 5.12 -11.13 -13.37
N LEU A 324 5.53 -9.93 -12.93
CA LEU A 324 6.05 -9.64 -11.60
C LEU A 324 5.13 -8.64 -10.91
N LEU A 325 4.82 -8.88 -9.65
CA LEU A 325 4.11 -7.97 -8.77
C LEU A 325 5.13 -7.33 -7.83
N LEU A 326 5.39 -6.04 -8.01
CA LEU A 326 6.42 -5.32 -7.28
C LEU A 326 5.80 -4.18 -6.47
N CYS A 327 5.93 -4.21 -5.16
CA CYS A 327 5.50 -3.10 -4.31
C CYS A 327 6.34 -1.86 -4.62
N PHE A 328 5.71 -0.72 -4.87
CA PHE A 328 6.39 0.58 -4.99
C PHE A 328 6.45 1.26 -3.62
N ASP A 329 7.66 1.52 -3.15
CA ASP A 329 7.90 2.00 -1.79
C ASP A 329 9.03 3.05 -1.79
N SER A 330 8.68 4.33 -1.93
CA SER A 330 9.67 5.42 -1.91
C SER A 330 10.30 5.65 -0.52
N GLY A 331 9.75 5.04 0.53
CA GLY A 331 10.35 4.97 1.85
C GLY A 331 11.39 3.85 2.00
N CYS A 332 11.47 2.93 1.03
CA CYS A 332 12.54 1.92 0.98
C CYS A 332 13.76 2.48 0.23
N THR A 333 14.95 2.32 0.79
CA THR A 333 16.19 2.83 0.21
C THR A 333 16.79 1.92 -0.86
N THR A 334 16.42 0.63 -0.86
CA THR A 334 16.96 -0.43 -1.70
C THR A 334 15.93 -0.96 -2.70
N ALA A 335 16.24 -2.05 -3.36
CA ALA A 335 15.29 -2.88 -4.10
C ALA A 335 15.42 -4.32 -3.58
N GLU A 336 14.30 -4.90 -3.25
CA GLU A 336 14.19 -6.19 -2.59
C GLU A 336 13.41 -7.17 -3.47
N LEU A 337 13.78 -8.45 -3.42
CA LEU A 337 13.04 -9.55 -4.02
C LEU A 337 12.66 -10.56 -2.93
N TYR A 338 11.60 -11.31 -3.17
CA TYR A 338 11.03 -12.25 -2.22
C TYR A 338 10.92 -13.67 -2.80
N ASP A 339 10.40 -14.60 -2.01
CA ASP A 339 10.32 -16.00 -2.39
C ASP A 339 9.54 -16.25 -3.70
N ASP A 340 8.47 -15.49 -3.97
CA ASP A 340 7.69 -15.65 -5.20
C ASP A 340 8.52 -15.36 -6.46
N TYR A 341 9.43 -14.37 -6.41
CA TYR A 341 10.42 -14.16 -7.46
C TYR A 341 11.39 -15.34 -7.57
N TYR A 342 11.92 -15.81 -6.44
CA TYR A 342 12.83 -16.97 -6.43
C TYR A 342 12.19 -18.20 -7.04
N GLN A 343 10.94 -18.50 -6.73
CA GLN A 343 10.23 -19.65 -7.33
C GLN A 343 10.06 -19.51 -8.85
N LYS A 344 9.83 -18.28 -9.35
CA LYS A 344 9.71 -17.99 -10.78
C LYS A 344 11.04 -18.13 -11.54
N PHE A 345 12.17 -17.79 -10.90
CA PHE A 345 13.49 -17.65 -11.55
C PHE A 345 14.60 -18.43 -10.84
N ARG A 346 14.28 -19.53 -10.19
CA ARG A 346 15.22 -20.33 -9.35
C ARG A 346 16.54 -20.62 -10.04
N ALA A 347 16.51 -21.15 -11.27
CA ALA A 347 17.73 -21.55 -12.01
C ALA A 347 18.66 -20.36 -12.26
N GLU A 348 18.11 -19.21 -12.64
CA GLU A 348 18.87 -17.97 -12.83
C GLU A 348 19.46 -17.49 -11.51
N VAL A 349 18.61 -17.41 -10.47
CA VAL A 349 19.04 -16.94 -9.13
C VAL A 349 20.16 -17.80 -8.58
N ASP A 350 20.01 -19.13 -8.63
CA ASP A 350 21.03 -20.05 -8.07
C ASP A 350 22.35 -20.01 -8.85
N ALA A 351 22.32 -19.58 -10.13
CA ALA A 351 23.52 -19.43 -10.95
C ALA A 351 24.33 -18.17 -10.65
N ILE A 352 23.66 -17.07 -10.22
CA ILE A 352 24.31 -15.74 -10.10
C ILE A 352 24.37 -15.20 -8.67
N ALA A 353 23.57 -15.74 -7.75
CA ALA A 353 23.42 -15.21 -6.41
C ALA A 353 24.69 -15.40 -5.55
N ILE A 354 25.00 -14.36 -4.78
CA ILE A 354 26.09 -14.35 -3.80
C ILE A 354 25.45 -14.28 -2.41
N LYS A 355 25.91 -15.11 -1.47
CA LYS A 355 25.46 -15.03 -0.08
C LYS A 355 25.98 -13.74 0.56
N ASP A 356 25.12 -13.04 1.25
CA ASP A 356 25.45 -11.81 1.98
C ASP A 356 24.57 -11.69 3.25
N THR A 357 24.88 -10.74 4.12
CA THR A 357 24.10 -10.42 5.31
C THR A 357 23.83 -8.92 5.34
N VAL A 358 22.58 -8.56 5.51
CA VAL A 358 22.17 -7.15 5.62
C VAL A 358 21.51 -6.88 6.96
N THR A 359 21.66 -5.65 7.44
CA THR A 359 20.85 -5.15 8.54
C THR A 359 19.64 -4.44 7.94
N THR A 360 18.47 -4.97 8.16
CA THR A 360 17.20 -4.35 7.75
C THR A 360 16.50 -3.74 8.95
N GLY A 361 15.75 -2.66 8.72
CA GLY A 361 15.00 -1.99 9.76
C GLY A 361 13.69 -1.43 9.23
N SER A 362 12.63 -1.63 9.98
CA SER A 362 11.35 -0.96 9.84
C SER A 362 10.89 -0.47 11.21
N TYR A 363 9.80 0.30 11.26
CA TYR A 363 9.27 0.73 12.54
C TYR A 363 9.08 -0.46 13.49
N GLY A 364 9.77 -0.41 14.63
CA GLY A 364 9.71 -1.41 15.70
C GLY A 364 10.53 -2.68 15.49
N ASN A 365 11.19 -2.85 14.35
CA ASN A 365 11.97 -4.05 14.09
C ASN A 365 13.32 -3.71 13.43
N VAL A 366 14.39 -4.30 13.97
CA VAL A 366 15.75 -4.26 13.40
C VAL A 366 16.33 -5.65 13.48
N ALA A 367 16.77 -6.18 12.35
CA ALA A 367 17.32 -7.53 12.28
C ALA A 367 18.50 -7.63 11.29
N ASN A 368 19.43 -8.53 11.60
CA ASN A 368 20.39 -9.02 10.62
C ASN A 368 19.79 -10.21 9.90
N VAL A 369 19.76 -10.15 8.58
CA VAL A 369 19.14 -11.17 7.74
C VAL A 369 20.16 -11.69 6.72
N GLU A 370 20.33 -13.00 6.64
CA GLU A 370 21.08 -13.62 5.55
C GLU A 370 20.24 -13.53 4.27
N ILE A 371 20.83 -13.00 3.22
CA ILE A 371 20.19 -12.81 1.91
C ILE A 371 20.99 -13.46 0.80
N LYS A 372 20.37 -13.61 -0.37
CA LYS A 372 21.09 -13.80 -1.63
C LYS A 372 21.17 -12.45 -2.35
N LEU A 373 22.38 -12.00 -2.62
CA LEU A 373 22.62 -10.80 -3.40
C LEU A 373 22.68 -11.16 -4.87
N LEU A 374 21.86 -10.52 -5.69
CA LEU A 374 21.87 -10.66 -7.15
C LEU A 374 22.65 -9.46 -7.74
N PRO A 375 23.73 -9.70 -8.51
CA PRO A 375 24.57 -8.59 -9.01
C PRO A 375 23.82 -7.57 -9.86
N SER A 376 22.90 -8.05 -10.70
CA SER A 376 21.98 -7.19 -11.46
C SER A 376 20.77 -7.99 -11.94
N ILE A 377 19.61 -7.34 -11.99
CA ILE A 377 18.37 -7.90 -12.54
C ILE A 377 17.75 -6.89 -13.49
N SER A 378 17.36 -7.39 -14.68
CA SER A 378 16.66 -6.60 -15.69
C SER A 378 15.20 -7.02 -15.83
N PHE A 379 14.30 -6.05 -15.94
CA PHE A 379 12.87 -6.26 -16.16
C PHE A 379 12.24 -5.01 -16.80
N ASN A 380 11.00 -5.14 -17.27
CA ASN A 380 10.22 -4.00 -17.79
C ASN A 380 9.19 -3.57 -16.74
N VAL A 381 9.10 -2.27 -16.46
CA VAL A 381 8.14 -1.68 -15.51
C VAL A 381 7.78 -0.27 -15.95
N GLY A 382 6.50 0.11 -15.83
CA GLY A 382 6.04 1.48 -16.13
C GLY A 382 6.39 1.95 -17.54
N GLY A 383 6.44 1.05 -18.51
CA GLY A 383 6.77 1.34 -19.91
C GLY A 383 8.28 1.39 -20.22
N SER A 384 9.14 1.15 -19.25
CA SER A 384 10.60 1.25 -19.41
C SER A 384 11.32 -0.05 -19.06
N ALA A 385 12.35 -0.39 -19.84
CA ALA A 385 13.30 -1.44 -19.48
C ALA A 385 14.27 -0.88 -18.44
N VAL A 386 14.50 -1.63 -17.37
CA VAL A 386 15.38 -1.21 -16.28
C VAL A 386 16.30 -2.35 -15.86
N THR A 387 17.50 -1.99 -15.42
CA THR A 387 18.45 -2.90 -14.79
C THR A 387 18.82 -2.31 -13.43
N ILE A 388 18.51 -3.05 -12.37
CA ILE A 388 18.87 -2.66 -11.01
C ILE A 388 20.04 -3.53 -10.57
N ALA A 389 21.11 -2.89 -10.13
CA ALA A 389 22.27 -3.54 -9.56
C ALA A 389 22.03 -3.88 -8.07
N GLU A 390 22.68 -4.94 -7.62
CA GLU A 390 22.75 -5.29 -6.21
C GLU A 390 21.37 -5.49 -5.54
N MET A 391 20.49 -6.26 -6.19
CA MET A 391 19.18 -6.59 -5.62
C MET A 391 19.29 -7.62 -4.50
N GLU A 392 18.62 -7.35 -3.41
CA GLU A 392 18.59 -8.19 -2.21
C GLU A 392 17.43 -9.18 -2.29
N LEU A 393 17.71 -10.47 -2.37
CA LEU A 393 16.69 -11.52 -2.29
C LEU A 393 16.61 -12.06 -0.86
N TYR A 394 15.51 -11.76 -0.21
CA TYR A 394 15.23 -12.19 1.16
C TYR A 394 14.78 -13.64 1.22
N PRO A 395 15.17 -14.39 2.26
CA PRO A 395 14.68 -15.75 2.47
C PRO A 395 13.18 -15.77 2.73
N PRO A 396 12.49 -16.89 2.45
CA PRO A 396 11.10 -17.04 2.82
C PRO A 396 10.93 -16.86 4.34
N THR A 397 10.09 -15.94 4.75
CA THR A 397 9.68 -15.78 6.14
C THR A 397 8.53 -16.74 6.42
N GLY A 398 8.54 -17.43 7.58
CA GLY A 398 7.52 -18.41 7.96
C GLY A 398 6.10 -17.85 7.99
N ASP A 399 5.94 -16.57 8.27
CA ASP A 399 4.73 -15.81 8.02
C ASP A 399 4.91 -15.09 6.68
N ARG A 400 4.21 -15.51 5.63
CA ARG A 400 4.17 -14.80 4.34
C ARG A 400 3.59 -13.40 4.56
N LEU A 401 4.43 -12.46 4.96
CA LEU A 401 4.06 -11.05 5.10
C LEU A 401 3.84 -10.39 3.74
N TYR A 402 4.43 -10.96 2.68
CA TYR A 402 4.42 -10.39 1.33
C TYR A 402 3.89 -11.41 0.32
N THR A 403 2.89 -11.01 -0.45
CA THR A 403 2.32 -11.75 -1.57
C THR A 403 2.83 -11.20 -2.92
N HIS A 404 4.04 -10.59 -2.89
CA HIS A 404 4.63 -9.90 -4.04
C HIS A 404 5.98 -10.52 -4.38
N ASP A 405 6.41 -10.35 -5.62
CA ASP A 405 7.72 -10.79 -6.09
C ASP A 405 8.87 -9.97 -5.47
N GLY A 406 8.57 -8.73 -5.05
CA GLY A 406 9.57 -7.85 -4.44
C GLY A 406 9.04 -6.45 -4.12
N ARG A 407 9.95 -5.60 -3.66
CA ARG A 407 9.73 -4.19 -3.34
C ARG A 407 10.75 -3.32 -4.06
N MET A 408 10.28 -2.26 -4.67
CA MET A 408 11.10 -1.31 -5.42
C MET A 408 11.08 0.05 -4.73
N GLY A 409 12.24 0.41 -4.20
CA GLY A 409 12.45 1.68 -3.51
C GLY A 409 13.25 2.69 -4.32
N MET A 410 14.04 3.48 -3.61
CA MET A 410 14.88 4.53 -4.18
C MET A 410 15.91 4.01 -5.20
N SER A 411 16.28 2.73 -5.12
CA SER A 411 17.14 2.07 -6.13
C SER A 411 16.50 2.08 -7.54
N LEU A 412 15.16 2.06 -7.64
CA LEU A 412 14.43 2.21 -8.90
C LEU A 412 14.24 3.69 -9.26
N VAL A 413 13.70 4.49 -8.34
CA VAL A 413 13.32 5.90 -8.59
C VAL A 413 14.49 6.72 -9.13
N ARG A 414 15.68 6.55 -8.56
CA ARG A 414 16.90 7.30 -8.95
C ARG A 414 17.44 6.98 -10.35
N LEU A 415 16.95 5.93 -11.00
CA LEU A 415 17.37 5.57 -12.36
C LEU A 415 16.67 6.42 -13.42
N PHE A 416 15.65 7.16 -13.05
CA PHE A 416 14.80 7.92 -13.95
C PHE A 416 14.81 9.41 -13.60
N ARG A 417 14.71 10.25 -14.62
CA ARG A 417 14.58 11.69 -14.41
C ARG A 417 13.21 12.07 -13.89
N LYS A 418 12.19 11.26 -14.26
CA LYS A 418 10.82 11.50 -13.87
C LYS A 418 10.12 10.18 -13.55
N THR A 419 9.46 10.13 -12.40
CA THR A 419 8.53 9.06 -12.01
C THR A 419 7.15 9.68 -11.83
N THR A 420 6.17 9.25 -12.60
CA THR A 420 4.76 9.66 -12.46
C THR A 420 3.98 8.56 -11.75
N ILE A 421 3.27 8.91 -10.68
CA ILE A 421 2.37 8.04 -9.93
C ILE A 421 0.98 8.69 -10.05
N ASN A 422 0.07 8.06 -10.76
CA ASN A 422 -1.29 8.56 -10.92
C ASN A 422 -2.27 7.61 -10.24
N GLN A 423 -2.88 8.09 -9.16
CA GLN A 423 -3.83 7.33 -8.33
C GLN A 423 -5.27 7.41 -8.87
N ASN A 424 -5.55 8.33 -9.82
CA ASN A 424 -6.88 8.43 -10.44
C ASN A 424 -7.05 7.37 -11.52
N ASP A 425 -6.02 7.20 -12.37
CA ASP A 425 -6.02 6.25 -13.49
C ASP A 425 -5.14 5.02 -13.19
N MET A 426 -4.72 4.85 -11.94
CA MET A 426 -3.95 3.71 -11.43
C MET A 426 -2.83 3.28 -12.37
N TYR A 427 -1.93 4.21 -12.67
CA TYR A 427 -0.73 3.90 -13.43
C TYR A 427 0.53 4.54 -12.84
N ILE A 428 1.66 3.91 -13.09
CA ILE A 428 2.99 4.44 -12.86
C ILE A 428 3.78 4.46 -14.18
N LYS A 429 4.58 5.52 -14.37
CA LYS A 429 5.44 5.67 -15.53
C LYS A 429 6.82 6.15 -15.10
N PHE A 430 7.85 5.60 -15.74
CA PHE A 430 9.25 5.95 -15.51
C PHE A 430 9.85 6.51 -16.81
N GLU A 431 10.49 7.72 -16.75
CA GLU A 431 11.00 8.46 -17.90
C GLU A 431 12.43 8.97 -17.68
#